data_cdb686dc4266c0c632b24d412f680b5c
#
_entry.id   cdb686dc4266c0c632b24d412f680b5c
#
_cell.length_a   1.000
_cell.length_b   1.000
_cell.length_c   1.000
_cell.angle_alpha   90.00
_cell.angle_beta   90.00
_cell.angle_gamma   90.00
#
_symmetry.space_group_name_H-M   'P 1'
#
loop_
_entity.id
_entity.type
_entity.pdbx_description
1 polymer ?
#
loop_
_entity_poly.entity_id
_entity_poly.type
_entity_poly.pdbx_seq_one_letter_code
_entity_poly.pdbx_strand_id
1 'polypeptide(L)'
;MSRSKSSHQWLQEHEKDPYVGRARAEGYRSRASYKLLEIEERYQLLHGARRVLDLGAAPGGWCQVLRRKGGSDCSVFAIDLLPIEPIPGVTVFPVSYTHLTLPTICSV
;
A
#
# COMPACT_ATOMS: atom_id res chain seq x y z
N MET A 1 -0.41 -3.93 -33.74
CA MET A 1 -0.04 -5.03 -32.88
C MET A 1 0.86 -4.52 -31.75
N SER A 2 0.35 -4.47 -30.56
CA SER A 2 1.15 -3.99 -29.46
C SER A 2 2.09 -5.10 -29.00
N ARG A 3 3.35 -4.76 -28.86
CA ARG A 3 4.32 -5.69 -28.28
C ARG A 3 4.34 -5.49 -26.78
N SER A 4 4.38 -6.57 -26.04
CA SER A 4 4.67 -6.48 -24.62
C SER A 4 6.07 -5.92 -24.43
N LYS A 5 6.23 -5.04 -23.48
CA LYS A 5 7.54 -4.48 -23.16
C LYS A 5 8.44 -5.58 -22.62
N SER A 6 9.69 -5.55 -23.00
CA SER A 6 10.67 -6.46 -22.43
C SER A 6 10.88 -6.08 -20.95
N SER A 7 11.34 -7.04 -20.14
CA SER A 7 11.65 -6.78 -18.73
C SER A 7 12.66 -5.63 -18.58
N HIS A 8 13.61 -5.54 -19.50
CA HIS A 8 14.60 -4.48 -19.48
C HIS A 8 13.98 -3.09 -19.69
N GLN A 9 13.06 -2.98 -20.65
CA GLN A 9 12.37 -1.72 -20.91
C GLN A 9 11.51 -1.31 -19.73
N TRP A 10 10.82 -2.28 -19.12
CA TRP A 10 10.01 -2.00 -17.94
C TRP A 10 10.86 -1.47 -16.78
N LEU A 11 12.01 -2.09 -16.54
CA LEU A 11 12.92 -1.65 -15.49
C LEU A 11 13.45 -0.24 -15.75
N GLN A 12 13.81 0.06 -16.99
CA GLN A 12 14.26 1.41 -17.35
C GLN A 12 13.18 2.45 -17.14
N GLU A 13 11.96 2.16 -17.54
CA GLU A 13 10.84 3.07 -17.35
C GLU A 13 10.51 3.26 -15.88
N HIS A 14 10.58 2.17 -15.10
CA HIS A 14 10.33 2.22 -13.67
C HIS A 14 11.38 3.08 -12.97
N GLU A 15 12.65 2.93 -13.32
CA GLU A 15 13.72 3.73 -12.74
C GLU A 15 13.61 5.21 -13.09
N LYS A 16 13.04 5.52 -14.25
CA LYS A 16 12.82 6.91 -14.69
C LYS A 16 11.56 7.53 -14.11
N ASP A 17 10.71 6.74 -13.48
CA ASP A 17 9.48 7.25 -12.87
C ASP A 17 9.86 8.17 -11.71
N PRO A 18 9.46 9.46 -11.75
CA PRO A 18 9.82 10.41 -10.70
C PRO A 18 9.26 10.03 -9.33
N TYR A 19 8.13 9.32 -9.30
CA TYR A 19 7.55 8.87 -8.05
C TYR A 19 8.34 7.76 -7.39
N VAL A 20 9.04 6.93 -8.14
CA VAL A 20 9.91 5.89 -7.58
C VAL A 20 11.06 6.53 -6.82
N GLY A 21 11.75 7.48 -7.43
CA GLY A 21 12.83 8.20 -6.77
C GLY A 21 12.35 8.99 -5.56
N ARG A 22 11.22 9.65 -5.69
CA ARG A 22 10.60 10.41 -4.62
C ARG A 22 10.20 9.50 -3.46
N ALA A 23 9.65 8.33 -3.74
CA ALA A 23 9.27 7.37 -2.72
C ALA A 23 10.48 6.93 -1.90
N ARG A 24 11.60 6.63 -2.55
CA ARG A 24 12.84 6.27 -1.85
C ARG A 24 13.32 7.41 -0.96
N ALA A 25 13.33 8.62 -1.48
CA ALA A 25 13.80 9.78 -0.75
C ALA A 25 12.93 10.08 0.48
N GLU A 26 11.63 9.87 0.37
CA GLU A 26 10.68 10.14 1.45
C GLU A 26 10.44 8.93 2.35
N GLY A 27 11.06 7.80 2.06
CA GLY A 27 10.97 6.60 2.89
C GLY A 27 9.72 5.76 2.67
N TYR A 28 9.03 5.92 1.55
CA TYR A 28 7.89 5.07 1.21
C TYR A 28 8.34 3.82 0.48
N ARG A 29 7.68 2.71 0.77
CA ARG A 29 7.96 1.41 0.17
C ARG A 29 7.49 1.28 -1.27
N SER A 30 6.58 2.14 -1.70
CA SER A 30 5.97 2.06 -3.01
C SER A 30 5.53 3.44 -3.48
N ARG A 31 5.62 3.66 -4.78
CA ARG A 31 5.07 4.85 -5.42
C ARG A 31 3.54 4.95 -5.23
N ALA A 32 2.89 3.82 -4.99
CA ALA A 32 1.45 3.79 -4.75
C ALA A 32 1.03 4.63 -3.54
N SER A 33 1.96 4.92 -2.63
CA SER A 33 1.71 5.80 -1.49
C SER A 33 1.20 7.17 -1.91
N TYR A 34 1.69 7.68 -3.03
CA TYR A 34 1.28 9.02 -3.51
C TYR A 34 -0.15 9.06 -3.98
N LYS A 35 -0.66 7.95 -4.50
CA LYS A 35 -2.08 7.88 -4.88
C LYS A 35 -2.96 8.04 -3.66
N LEU A 36 -2.63 7.37 -2.59
CA LEU A 36 -3.40 7.48 -1.34
C LEU A 36 -3.25 8.86 -0.71
N LEU A 37 -2.04 9.43 -0.74
CA LEU A 37 -1.83 10.80 -0.25
C LEU A 37 -2.70 11.80 -1.00
N GLU A 38 -2.78 11.66 -2.32
CA GLU A 38 -3.61 12.52 -3.15
C GLU A 38 -5.09 12.37 -2.82
N ILE A 39 -5.55 11.14 -2.65
CA ILE A 39 -6.93 10.85 -2.27
C ILE A 39 -7.23 11.43 -0.88
N GLU A 40 -6.32 11.25 0.07
CA GLU A 40 -6.50 11.76 1.43
C GLU A 40 -6.55 13.28 1.46
N GLU A 41 -5.70 13.94 0.68
CA GLU A 41 -5.70 15.38 0.57
C GLU A 41 -7.03 15.91 0.03
N ARG A 42 -7.61 15.21 -0.93
CA ARG A 42 -8.84 15.63 -1.58
C ARG A 42 -10.09 15.29 -0.77
N TYR A 43 -10.14 14.10 -0.19
CA TYR A 43 -11.37 13.57 0.40
C TYR A 43 -11.34 13.41 1.92
N GLN A 44 -10.18 13.51 2.54
CA GLN A 44 -10.02 13.37 3.99
C GLN A 44 -10.68 12.10 4.53
N LEU A 45 -10.36 10.97 3.90
CA LEU A 45 -10.96 9.67 4.25
C LEU A 45 -10.67 9.25 5.69
N LEU A 46 -9.54 9.67 6.23
CA LEU A 46 -9.11 9.27 7.56
C LEU A 46 -9.68 10.16 8.66
N HIS A 47 -10.43 11.19 8.29
CA HIS A 47 -11.03 12.07 9.26
C HIS A 47 -12.03 11.29 10.13
N GLY A 48 -11.76 11.20 11.41
CA GLY A 48 -12.59 10.45 12.33
C GLY A 48 -12.50 8.93 12.24
N ALA A 49 -11.62 8.41 11.39
CA ALA A 49 -11.45 6.99 11.25
C ALA A 49 -10.73 6.41 12.47
N ARG A 50 -11.27 5.37 13.06
CA ARG A 50 -10.68 4.70 14.22
C ARG A 50 -10.01 3.38 13.87
N ARG A 51 -10.48 2.73 12.81
CA ARG A 51 -9.94 1.45 12.33
C ARG A 51 -9.89 1.48 10.82
N VAL A 52 -8.74 1.13 10.27
CA VAL A 52 -8.56 1.06 8.83
C VAL A 52 -7.92 -0.27 8.49
N LEU A 53 -8.49 -0.95 7.52
CA LEU A 53 -8.00 -2.22 7.04
C LEU A 53 -7.49 -2.05 5.61
N ASP A 54 -6.22 -2.39 5.40
CA ASP A 54 -5.58 -2.36 4.09
C ASP A 54 -5.51 -3.80 3.55
N LEU A 55 -6.35 -4.11 2.57
CA LEU A 55 -6.38 -5.41 1.92
C LEU A 55 -5.44 -5.40 0.72
N GLY A 56 -4.59 -6.42 0.63
CA GLY A 56 -3.55 -6.44 -0.39
C GLY A 56 -2.45 -5.44 -0.09
N ALA A 57 -2.03 -5.39 1.16
CA ALA A 57 -1.22 -4.29 1.67
C ALA A 57 0.25 -4.31 1.26
N ALA A 58 0.80 -5.48 0.88
CA ALA A 58 2.22 -5.56 0.54
C ALA A 58 2.57 -4.67 -0.66
N PRO A 59 3.72 -4.01 -0.64
CA PRO A 59 4.79 -4.02 0.35
C PRO A 59 4.56 -3.16 1.59
N GLY A 60 3.46 -2.40 1.66
CA GLY A 60 3.12 -1.61 2.82
C GLY A 60 3.13 -0.09 2.62
N GLY A 61 3.20 0.36 1.37
CA GLY A 61 3.21 1.80 1.08
C GLY A 61 1.95 2.53 1.56
N TRP A 62 0.79 1.93 1.35
CA TRP A 62 -0.46 2.51 1.84
C TRP A 62 -0.54 2.47 3.36
N CYS A 63 -0.09 1.39 3.99
CA CYS A 63 -0.05 1.31 5.45
C CYS A 63 0.81 2.42 6.05
N GLN A 64 1.91 2.76 5.41
CA GLN A 64 2.76 3.85 5.86
C GLN A 64 2.01 5.19 5.84
N VAL A 65 1.26 5.45 4.76
CA VAL A 65 0.45 6.66 4.66
C VAL A 65 -0.64 6.67 5.71
N LEU A 66 -1.35 5.55 5.85
CA LEU A 66 -2.43 5.42 6.83
C LEU A 66 -1.92 5.68 8.25
N ARG A 67 -0.73 5.16 8.57
CA ARG A 67 -0.17 5.38 9.90
C ARG A 67 0.30 6.82 10.11
N ARG A 68 0.88 7.43 9.10
CA ARG A 68 1.39 8.80 9.19
C ARG A 68 0.26 9.83 9.23
N LYS A 69 -0.82 9.59 8.47
CA LYS A 69 -1.93 10.53 8.35
C LYS A 69 -3.06 10.26 9.35
N GLY A 70 -3.18 9.01 9.78
CA GLY A 70 -4.14 8.68 10.83
C GLY A 70 -3.68 9.20 12.16
N GLY A 71 -4.60 9.61 13.00
CA GLY A 71 -4.28 10.07 14.35
C GLY A 71 -3.86 8.91 15.24
N SER A 72 -3.43 9.24 16.47
CA SER A 72 -3.05 8.25 17.47
C SER A 72 -4.18 7.29 17.82
N ASP A 73 -5.42 7.71 17.61
CA ASP A 73 -6.60 6.89 17.89
C ASP A 73 -6.98 5.99 16.71
N CYS A 74 -6.27 6.09 15.60
CA CYS A 74 -6.53 5.28 14.41
C CYS A 74 -5.69 4.01 14.45
N SER A 75 -6.34 2.86 14.42
CA SER A 75 -5.67 1.57 14.33
C SER A 75 -5.60 1.14 12.87
N VAL A 76 -4.42 0.75 12.41
CA VAL A 76 -4.20 0.32 11.04
C VAL A 76 -3.88 -1.16 11.01
N PHE A 77 -4.61 -1.89 10.20
CA PHE A 77 -4.47 -3.33 10.01
C PHE A 77 -4.11 -3.63 8.56
N ALA A 78 -3.20 -4.56 8.36
CA ALA A 78 -2.74 -4.94 7.03
C ALA A 78 -2.92 -6.43 6.80
N ILE A 79 -3.44 -6.79 5.64
CA ILE A 79 -3.61 -8.19 5.23
C ILE A 79 -3.09 -8.34 3.80
N ASP A 80 -2.25 -9.34 3.58
CA ASP A 80 -1.81 -9.73 2.23
C ASP A 80 -1.35 -11.18 2.25
N LEU A 81 -1.42 -11.81 1.10
CA LEU A 81 -0.84 -13.14 0.88
C LEU A 81 0.70 -13.07 0.84
N LEU A 82 1.22 -11.94 0.40
CA LEU A 82 2.65 -11.70 0.35
C LEU A 82 3.13 -11.18 1.70
N PRO A 83 4.39 -11.47 2.05
CA PRO A 83 4.93 -10.97 3.32
C PRO A 83 5.04 -9.45 3.32
N ILE A 84 4.78 -8.88 4.48
CA ILE A 84 4.89 -7.44 4.70
C ILE A 84 5.92 -7.23 5.81
N GLU A 85 6.97 -6.48 5.50
CA GLU A 85 7.94 -6.08 6.52
C GLU A 85 7.25 -5.27 7.61
N PRO A 86 7.59 -5.46 8.87
CA PRO A 86 6.94 -4.74 9.96
C PRO A 86 6.95 -3.23 9.78
N ILE A 87 5.84 -2.62 10.12
CA ILE A 87 5.67 -1.17 10.12
C ILE A 87 5.24 -0.76 11.53
N PRO A 88 5.98 0.13 12.19
CA PRO A 88 5.60 0.57 13.53
C PRO A 88 4.17 1.12 13.55
N GLY A 89 3.37 0.63 14.49
CA GLY A 89 2.00 1.07 14.65
C GLY A 89 0.99 0.41 13.72
N VAL A 90 1.41 -0.53 12.90
CA VAL A 90 0.52 -1.29 12.01
C VAL A 90 0.50 -2.74 12.44
N THR A 91 -0.71 -3.29 12.57
CA THR A 91 -0.89 -4.71 12.86
C THR A 91 -0.99 -5.49 11.57
N VAL A 92 -0.06 -6.39 11.35
CA VAL A 92 -0.03 -7.23 10.15
C VAL A 92 -0.59 -8.61 10.50
N PHE A 93 -1.59 -9.04 9.75
CA PHE A 93 -2.15 -10.38 9.91
C PHE A 93 -1.51 -11.33 8.91
N PRO A 94 -0.90 -12.42 9.38
CA PRO A 94 -0.38 -13.44 8.46
C PRO A 94 -1.55 -14.20 7.83
N VAL A 95 -1.44 -14.44 6.53
CA VAL A 95 -2.48 -15.15 5.78
C VAL A 95 -1.86 -16.38 5.13
N SER A 96 -2.57 -17.51 5.24
CA SER A 96 -2.15 -18.76 4.63
C SER A 96 -2.98 -19.08 3.40
N TYR A 97 -2.33 -19.48 2.32
CA TYR A 97 -3.00 -19.91 1.10
C TYR A 97 -3.95 -21.08 1.30
N THR A 98 -3.64 -21.95 2.27
CA THR A 98 -4.41 -23.17 2.46
C THR A 98 -5.81 -22.94 2.95
N HIS A 99 -6.11 -21.78 3.47
CA HIS A 99 -7.41 -21.47 4.06
C HIS A 99 -8.12 -20.29 3.42
N LEU A 100 -7.60 -19.82 2.30
CA LEU A 100 -8.15 -18.62 1.70
C LEU A 100 -9.16 -18.96 0.62
N THR A 101 -10.38 -18.48 0.83
CA THR A 101 -11.40 -18.49 -0.21
C THR A 101 -11.48 -17.09 -0.79
N LEU A 102 -10.74 -16.89 -1.84
CA LEU A 102 -10.53 -15.57 -2.41
C LEU A 102 -11.75 -14.85 -2.96
N PRO A 103 -12.74 -15.54 -3.53
CA PRO A 103 -13.76 -14.82 -4.29
C PRO A 103 -14.66 -13.92 -3.47
N THR A 104 -14.63 -14.04 -2.17
CA THR A 104 -15.50 -13.26 -1.33
C THR A 104 -14.83 -12.11 -0.63
N ILE A 105 -13.58 -11.90 -0.89
CA ILE A 105 -12.92 -10.75 -0.32
C ILE A 105 -13.31 -9.56 -1.13
N CYS A 106 -14.40 -9.01 -0.75
CA CYS A 106 -14.79 -7.77 -1.30
C CYS A 106 -14.02 -6.70 -0.64
N SER A 107 -13.68 -5.80 -1.40
CA SER A 107 -13.30 -4.53 -0.89
C SER A 107 -14.24 -4.05 0.18
N VAL A 108 -13.70 -3.65 1.16
CA VAL A 108 -14.42 -2.96 2.20
C VAL A 108 -14.45 -1.47 1.87
#